data_7fa650484cc80ccc41e544163c26ad31
#
_entry.id   7fa650484cc80ccc41e544163c26ad31
#
_cell.length_a   1.000
_cell.length_b   1.000
_cell.length_c   1.000
_cell.angle_alpha   90.00
_cell.angle_beta   90.00
_cell.angle_gamma   90.00
#
_symmetry.space_group_name_H-M   'P 1'
#
loop_
_entity.id
_entity.type
_entity.pdbx_description
1 polymer ?
#
loop_
_entity_poly.entity_id
_entity_poly.type
_entity_poly.pdbx_seq_one_letter_code
_entity_poly.pdbx_strand_id
1 'polypeptide(L)'
;MMHADPDSWHALMRVLTDYIKVFLGVQIDAGIDAMQLFDSWAGYLHARDYTDLVAPYSAEIFRFVSERSSQGGRRPIPRIHFGVTTGELLGPMAQTGPDVMGVDWRVDMATAAQRINVALADKNGDIGPGVMALQGNIDPALLFAGKEAVDKEIDRLLTTTDQLISEGKISGHIVNLGHGVLADTDPDIISHIVEKVHSW
;
A
#
# COMPACT_ATOMS: atom_id res chain seq x y z
N MET A 1 -21.33 16.04 -0.22
CA MET A 1 -21.57 15.36 1.07
C MET A 1 -20.46 15.67 2.06
N MET A 2 -19.22 15.33 1.81
CA MET A 2 -18.06 15.46 2.73
C MET A 2 -17.98 16.84 3.44
N HIS A 3 -18.13 17.96 2.71
CA HIS A 3 -18.08 19.31 3.28
C HIS A 3 -19.46 19.97 3.49
N ALA A 4 -20.46 19.57 2.69
CA ALA A 4 -21.78 20.21 2.78
C ALA A 4 -22.72 19.54 3.80
N ASP A 5 -22.46 18.26 4.13
CA ASP A 5 -23.24 17.48 5.09
C ASP A 5 -22.33 16.44 5.75
N PRO A 6 -21.44 16.88 6.67
CA PRO A 6 -20.47 16.00 7.32
C PRO A 6 -21.12 14.87 8.12
N ASP A 7 -22.28 15.10 8.73
CA ASP A 7 -22.97 14.08 9.53
C ASP A 7 -23.39 12.88 8.68
N SER A 8 -23.98 13.14 7.51
CA SER A 8 -24.32 12.10 6.53
C SER A 8 -23.06 11.42 5.98
N TRP A 9 -21.97 12.16 5.74
CA TRP A 9 -20.69 11.60 5.35
C TRP A 9 -20.18 10.60 6.39
N HIS A 10 -20.10 11.01 7.64
CA HIS A 10 -19.61 10.15 8.72
C HIS A 10 -20.55 8.96 8.99
N ALA A 11 -21.87 9.12 8.83
CA ALA A 11 -22.81 8.02 8.92
C ALA A 11 -22.55 6.97 7.82
N LEU A 12 -22.37 7.40 6.57
CA LEU A 12 -22.03 6.53 5.44
C LEU A 12 -20.71 5.80 5.68
N MET A 13 -19.65 6.53 6.07
CA MET A 13 -18.33 5.95 6.29
C MET A 13 -18.35 4.89 7.41
N ARG A 14 -19.12 5.09 8.48
CA ARG A 14 -19.30 4.07 9.53
C ARG A 14 -19.92 2.79 8.98
N VAL A 15 -21.02 2.92 8.22
CA VAL A 15 -21.69 1.76 7.60
C VAL A 15 -20.75 1.00 6.68
N LEU A 16 -19.99 1.71 5.82
CA LEU A 16 -19.02 1.08 4.92
C LEU A 16 -17.89 0.39 5.69
N THR A 17 -17.37 1.02 6.74
CA THR A 17 -16.34 0.45 7.61
C THR A 17 -16.82 -0.84 8.28
N ASP A 18 -18.02 -0.84 8.83
CA ASP A 18 -18.59 -2.04 9.45
C ASP A 18 -18.80 -3.16 8.44
N TYR A 19 -19.27 -2.83 7.23
CA TYR A 19 -19.41 -3.81 6.16
C TYR A 19 -18.04 -4.42 5.76
N ILE A 20 -17.00 -3.59 5.59
CA ILE A 20 -15.65 -4.05 5.27
C ILE A 20 -15.08 -4.93 6.39
N LYS A 21 -15.31 -4.60 7.67
CA LYS A 21 -14.87 -5.42 8.80
C LYS A 21 -15.54 -6.79 8.79
N VAL A 22 -16.85 -6.87 8.51
CA VAL A 22 -17.56 -8.15 8.38
C VAL A 22 -16.96 -8.98 7.23
N PHE A 23 -16.76 -8.35 6.06
CA PHE A 23 -16.19 -9.02 4.88
C PHE A 23 -14.76 -9.54 5.14
N LEU A 24 -13.89 -8.71 5.72
CA LEU A 24 -12.54 -9.13 6.09
C LEU A 24 -12.55 -10.19 7.20
N GLY A 25 -13.48 -10.11 8.16
CA GLY A 25 -13.63 -11.12 9.20
C GLY A 25 -13.86 -12.53 8.63
N VAL A 26 -14.71 -12.65 7.62
CA VAL A 26 -14.96 -13.93 6.91
C VAL A 26 -13.69 -14.43 6.21
N GLN A 27 -12.94 -13.54 5.54
CA GLN A 27 -11.69 -13.91 4.88
C GLN A 27 -10.62 -14.36 5.88
N ILE A 28 -10.46 -13.64 7.00
CA ILE A 28 -9.53 -14.00 8.07
C ILE A 28 -9.87 -15.37 8.64
N ASP A 29 -11.15 -15.64 8.87
CA ASP A 29 -11.60 -16.94 9.40
C ASP A 29 -11.39 -18.08 8.39
N ALA A 30 -11.46 -17.76 7.09
CA ALA A 30 -11.11 -18.69 6.01
C ALA A 30 -9.60 -18.92 5.85
N GLY A 31 -8.74 -18.14 6.53
CA GLY A 31 -7.30 -18.36 6.59
C GLY A 31 -6.50 -17.67 5.50
N ILE A 32 -6.80 -16.40 5.20
CA ILE A 32 -5.97 -15.60 4.28
C ILE A 32 -4.57 -15.38 4.85
N ASP A 33 -3.57 -15.26 3.95
CA ASP A 33 -2.16 -15.02 4.31
C ASP A 33 -1.82 -13.52 4.44
N ALA A 34 -2.53 -12.66 3.69
CA ALA A 34 -2.39 -11.20 3.72
C ALA A 34 -3.70 -10.53 3.29
N MET A 35 -3.87 -9.25 3.62
CA MET A 35 -4.98 -8.44 3.12
C MET A 35 -4.47 -7.15 2.48
N GLN A 36 -5.20 -6.65 1.49
CA GLN A 36 -4.94 -5.34 0.91
C GLN A 36 -6.21 -4.50 0.91
N LEU A 37 -6.11 -3.28 1.48
CA LEU A 37 -7.12 -2.25 1.40
C LEU A 37 -6.82 -1.36 0.19
N PHE A 38 -7.75 -1.31 -0.76
CA PHE A 38 -7.66 -0.47 -1.95
C PHE A 38 -8.40 0.85 -1.72
N ASP A 39 -7.65 1.94 -1.74
CA ASP A 39 -8.17 3.31 -1.61
C ASP A 39 -8.05 4.06 -2.96
N SER A 40 -8.64 3.47 -3.99
CA SER A 40 -8.38 3.80 -5.41
C SER A 40 -8.70 5.24 -5.77
N TRP A 41 -9.61 5.91 -5.05
CA TRP A 41 -10.05 7.26 -5.34
C TRP A 41 -9.53 8.31 -4.36
N ALA A 42 -8.79 7.89 -3.32
CA ALA A 42 -8.26 8.79 -2.29
C ALA A 42 -7.34 9.87 -2.88
N GLY A 43 -6.60 9.56 -3.93
CA GLY A 43 -5.69 10.49 -4.60
C GLY A 43 -6.34 11.77 -5.18
N TYR A 44 -7.66 11.83 -5.26
CA TYR A 44 -8.40 13.05 -5.62
C TYR A 44 -8.63 14.00 -4.45
N LEU A 45 -8.32 13.56 -3.23
CA LEU A 45 -8.53 14.36 -2.04
C LEU A 45 -7.31 15.23 -1.71
N HIS A 46 -7.59 16.40 -1.14
CA HIS A 46 -6.55 17.14 -0.45
C HIS A 46 -6.06 16.34 0.77
N ALA A 47 -4.77 16.40 1.10
CA ALA A 47 -4.19 15.60 2.19
C ALA A 47 -4.90 15.82 3.54
N ARG A 48 -5.31 17.06 3.85
CA ARG A 48 -6.08 17.35 5.05
C ARG A 48 -7.45 16.67 5.04
N ASP A 49 -8.17 16.70 3.90
CA ASP A 49 -9.49 16.08 3.80
C ASP A 49 -9.39 14.56 3.94
N TYR A 50 -8.36 13.95 3.36
CA TYR A 50 -8.07 12.54 3.59
C TYR A 50 -7.82 12.25 5.07
N THR A 51 -6.94 13.03 5.71
CA THR A 51 -6.57 12.84 7.12
C THR A 51 -7.77 12.98 8.05
N ASP A 52 -8.61 13.99 7.83
CA ASP A 52 -9.71 14.31 8.73
C ASP A 52 -10.95 13.44 8.48
N LEU A 53 -11.22 13.08 7.23
CA LEU A 53 -12.51 12.54 6.81
C LEU A 53 -12.48 11.09 6.29
N VAL A 54 -11.28 10.52 6.02
CA VAL A 54 -11.12 9.16 5.49
C VAL A 54 -10.18 8.31 6.35
N ALA A 55 -9.00 8.81 6.67
CA ALA A 55 -7.97 8.07 7.40
C ALA A 55 -8.45 7.43 8.71
N PRO A 56 -9.33 8.04 9.54
CA PRO A 56 -9.84 7.40 10.75
C PRO A 56 -10.55 6.07 10.50
N TYR A 57 -11.25 5.96 9.37
CA TYR A 57 -11.99 4.76 8.99
C TYR A 57 -11.05 3.67 8.47
N SER A 58 -10.05 4.03 7.66
CA SER A 58 -9.00 3.10 7.24
C SER A 58 -8.20 2.57 8.44
N ALA A 59 -7.87 3.43 9.40
CA ALA A 59 -7.20 3.04 10.64
C ALA A 59 -8.05 2.06 11.48
N GLU A 60 -9.36 2.27 11.54
CA GLU A 60 -10.28 1.34 12.22
C GLU A 60 -10.28 -0.04 11.57
N ILE A 61 -10.26 -0.10 10.23
CA ILE A 61 -10.20 -1.37 9.48
C ILE A 61 -8.87 -2.09 9.79
N PHE A 62 -7.73 -1.41 9.72
CA PHE A 62 -6.42 -2.02 10.00
C PHE A 62 -6.31 -2.50 11.44
N ARG A 63 -6.82 -1.73 12.40
CA ARG A 63 -6.88 -2.15 13.81
C ARG A 63 -7.72 -3.42 13.98
N PHE A 64 -8.92 -3.47 13.38
CA PHE A 64 -9.79 -4.66 13.41
C PHE A 64 -9.05 -5.90 12.88
N VAL A 65 -8.36 -5.80 11.75
CA VAL A 65 -7.58 -6.93 11.17
C VAL A 65 -6.49 -7.37 12.13
N SER A 66 -5.75 -6.42 12.71
CA SER A 66 -4.69 -6.71 13.69
C SER A 66 -5.22 -7.46 14.91
N GLU A 67 -6.31 -6.96 15.51
CA GLU A 67 -6.93 -7.57 16.68
C GLU A 67 -7.51 -8.96 16.37
N ARG A 68 -8.20 -9.10 15.23
CA ARG A 68 -8.81 -10.36 14.82
C ARG A 68 -7.76 -11.43 14.49
N SER A 69 -6.70 -11.07 13.79
CA SER A 69 -5.61 -12.01 13.43
C SER A 69 -4.81 -12.47 14.65
N SER A 70 -4.72 -11.66 15.71
CA SER A 70 -4.02 -12.00 16.94
C SER A 70 -4.79 -12.96 17.85
N GLN A 71 -6.09 -13.16 17.59
CA GLN A 71 -6.93 -14.05 18.38
C GLN A 71 -6.64 -15.53 18.04
N GLY A 72 -6.55 -16.37 19.07
CA GLY A 72 -6.41 -17.82 18.92
C GLY A 72 -5.01 -18.30 18.53
N GLY A 73 -3.96 -17.50 18.73
CA GLY A 73 -2.56 -17.90 18.44
C GLY A 73 -2.23 -18.00 16.96
N ARG A 74 -3.01 -17.36 16.11
CA ARG A 74 -2.77 -17.27 14.66
C ARG A 74 -1.55 -16.38 14.36
N ARG A 75 -0.90 -16.63 13.21
CA ARG A 75 0.12 -15.73 12.67
C ARG A 75 -0.52 -14.39 12.34
N PRO A 76 0.10 -13.24 12.68
CA PRO A 76 -0.37 -11.94 12.26
C PRO A 76 -0.53 -11.87 10.74
N ILE A 77 -1.64 -11.31 10.27
CA ILE A 77 -1.93 -11.12 8.85
C ILE A 77 -1.35 -9.78 8.42
N PRO A 78 -0.37 -9.75 7.47
CA PRO A 78 0.14 -8.51 6.92
C PRO A 78 -0.96 -7.68 6.26
N ARG A 79 -0.91 -6.37 6.48
CA ARG A 79 -1.91 -5.39 6.04
C ARG A 79 -1.27 -4.43 5.05
N ILE A 80 -1.76 -4.45 3.82
CA ILE A 80 -1.26 -3.60 2.74
C ILE A 80 -2.27 -2.48 2.50
N HIS A 81 -1.81 -1.23 2.40
CA HIS A 81 -2.62 -0.08 2.00
C HIS A 81 -2.17 0.42 0.64
N PHE A 82 -3.06 0.46 -0.33
CA PHE A 82 -2.75 0.89 -1.69
C PHE A 82 -3.78 1.89 -2.21
N GLY A 83 -3.30 2.94 -2.86
CA GLY A 83 -4.12 3.89 -3.60
C GLY A 83 -3.40 4.38 -4.84
N VAL A 84 -4.17 4.80 -5.84
CA VAL A 84 -3.65 5.37 -7.09
C VAL A 84 -3.61 6.89 -6.97
N THR A 85 -2.58 7.53 -7.53
CA THR A 85 -2.36 8.99 -7.42
C THR A 85 -2.21 9.50 -5.98
N THR A 86 -1.82 8.62 -5.06
CA THR A 86 -1.72 8.90 -3.63
C THR A 86 -0.34 9.36 -3.17
N GLY A 87 0.52 9.81 -4.07
CA GLY A 87 1.88 10.23 -3.72
C GLY A 87 1.95 11.28 -2.61
N GLU A 88 1.03 12.25 -2.57
CA GLU A 88 0.93 13.26 -1.53
C GLU A 88 0.22 12.75 -0.25
N LEU A 89 -0.41 11.57 -0.33
CA LEU A 89 -1.12 10.96 0.79
C LEU A 89 -0.32 9.83 1.47
N LEU A 90 0.86 9.46 0.97
CA LEU A 90 1.65 8.33 1.50
C LEU A 90 1.90 8.46 3.00
N GLY A 91 2.22 9.66 3.49
CA GLY A 91 2.38 9.91 4.92
C GLY A 91 1.10 9.68 5.73
N PRO A 92 0.00 10.39 5.43
CA PRO A 92 -1.30 10.17 6.08
C PRO A 92 -1.80 8.72 5.98
N MET A 93 -1.61 8.06 4.84
CA MET A 93 -1.98 6.65 4.66
C MET A 93 -1.13 5.73 5.54
N ALA A 94 0.18 5.97 5.63
CA ALA A 94 1.07 5.19 6.50
C ALA A 94 0.67 5.29 7.98
N GLN A 95 0.20 6.46 8.42
CA GLN A 95 -0.26 6.68 9.80
C GLN A 95 -1.55 5.93 10.15
N THR A 96 -2.28 5.37 9.17
CA THR A 96 -3.45 4.53 9.43
C THR A 96 -3.11 3.14 9.97
N GLY A 97 -1.83 2.73 9.95
CA GLY A 97 -1.32 1.52 10.59
C GLY A 97 -1.23 0.26 9.71
N PRO A 98 -1.03 0.37 8.38
CA PRO A 98 -0.67 -0.79 7.56
C PRO A 98 0.76 -1.27 7.89
N ASP A 99 1.10 -2.48 7.49
CA ASP A 99 2.46 -3.05 7.57
C ASP A 99 3.25 -2.79 6.28
N VAL A 100 2.52 -2.63 5.16
CA VAL A 100 3.07 -2.43 3.82
C VAL A 100 2.33 -1.27 3.14
N MET A 101 3.09 -0.34 2.55
CA MET A 101 2.54 0.71 1.70
C MET A 101 2.69 0.36 0.23
N GLY A 102 1.57 0.24 -0.46
CA GLY A 102 1.55 0.14 -1.92
C GLY A 102 1.76 1.51 -2.57
N VAL A 103 2.71 1.58 -3.49
CA VAL A 103 3.12 2.81 -4.17
C VAL A 103 2.74 2.71 -5.64
N ASP A 104 2.07 3.73 -6.18
CA ASP A 104 1.79 3.79 -7.60
C ASP A 104 3.05 4.17 -8.43
N TRP A 105 3.01 3.94 -9.73
CA TRP A 105 4.19 4.11 -10.61
C TRP A 105 4.67 5.56 -10.78
N ARG A 106 3.87 6.54 -10.33
CA ARG A 106 4.19 7.98 -10.49
C ARG A 106 5.18 8.48 -9.45
N VAL A 107 5.40 7.70 -8.39
CA VAL A 107 6.27 8.08 -7.28
C VAL A 107 7.47 7.15 -7.25
N ASP A 108 8.68 7.72 -7.26
CA ASP A 108 9.90 6.96 -7.05
C ASP A 108 9.94 6.33 -5.64
N MET A 109 10.45 5.09 -5.53
CA MET A 109 10.46 4.33 -4.27
C MET A 109 11.26 5.02 -3.17
N ALA A 110 12.37 5.70 -3.49
CA ALA A 110 13.15 6.44 -2.51
C ALA A 110 12.37 7.65 -1.98
N THR A 111 11.65 8.34 -2.88
CA THR A 111 10.73 9.44 -2.51
C THR A 111 9.58 8.94 -1.64
N ALA A 112 8.99 7.79 -1.98
CA ALA A 112 7.93 7.19 -1.19
C ALA A 112 8.42 6.83 0.21
N ALA A 113 9.57 6.15 0.33
CA ALA A 113 10.19 5.82 1.62
C ALA A 113 10.43 7.07 2.46
N GLN A 114 10.97 8.15 1.86
CA GLN A 114 11.21 9.40 2.56
C GLN A 114 9.93 10.02 3.10
N ARG A 115 8.87 10.12 2.28
CA ARG A 115 7.58 10.70 2.69
C ARG A 115 6.94 9.92 3.84
N ILE A 116 6.99 8.59 3.76
CA ILE A 116 6.47 7.70 4.79
C ILE A 116 7.27 7.87 6.09
N ASN A 117 8.60 7.81 6.01
CA ASN A 117 9.47 7.87 7.17
C ASN A 117 9.36 9.22 7.91
N VAL A 118 9.26 10.33 7.17
CA VAL A 118 9.02 11.65 7.76
C VAL A 118 7.67 11.70 8.51
N ALA A 119 6.64 11.06 7.98
CA ALA A 119 5.32 11.04 8.61
C ALA A 119 5.24 10.11 9.83
N LEU A 120 6.07 9.05 9.89
CA LEU A 120 6.11 8.09 10.99
C LEU A 120 7.15 8.45 12.07
N ALA A 121 8.07 9.37 11.78
CA ALA A 121 9.08 9.82 12.74
C ALA A 121 8.42 10.47 13.97
N ASP A 122 8.99 10.18 15.13
CA ASP A 122 8.62 10.87 16.37
C ASP A 122 9.13 12.33 16.40
N LYS A 123 8.91 13.01 17.52
CA LYS A 123 9.37 14.41 17.69
C LYS A 123 10.90 14.59 17.66
N ASN A 124 11.66 13.51 17.81
CA ASN A 124 13.13 13.49 17.77
C ASN A 124 13.65 13.10 16.39
N GLY A 125 12.75 12.74 15.44
CA GLY A 125 13.11 12.26 14.12
C GLY A 125 13.40 10.77 14.07
N ASP A 126 13.22 10.05 15.17
CA ASP A 126 13.39 8.60 15.22
C ASP A 126 12.16 7.90 14.62
N ILE A 127 12.39 7.08 13.62
CA ILE A 127 11.39 6.14 13.13
C ILE A 127 11.44 4.96 14.10
N GLY A 128 10.40 4.81 14.91
CA GLY A 128 10.31 3.71 15.88
C GLY A 128 10.58 2.33 15.24
N PRO A 129 10.52 1.22 15.98
CA PRO A 129 11.02 -0.10 15.54
C PRO A 129 10.28 -0.73 14.36
N GLY A 130 9.48 0.03 13.62
CA GLY A 130 8.67 -0.43 12.50
C GLY A 130 8.88 0.37 11.23
N VAL A 131 10.07 0.27 10.62
CA VAL A 131 10.24 0.73 9.23
C VAL A 131 9.29 -0.08 8.35
N MET A 132 8.47 0.62 7.56
CA MET A 132 7.42 0.00 6.73
C MET A 132 8.01 -0.69 5.50
N ALA A 133 7.43 -1.81 5.08
CA ALA A 133 7.71 -2.39 3.77
C ALA A 133 6.98 -1.61 2.67
N LEU A 134 7.53 -1.65 1.45
CA LEU A 134 6.89 -1.06 0.27
C LEU A 134 6.46 -2.14 -0.72
N GLN A 135 5.38 -1.88 -1.46
CA GLN A 135 4.91 -2.71 -2.57
C GLN A 135 4.82 -1.86 -3.84
N GLY A 136 5.25 -2.39 -4.97
CA GLY A 136 5.16 -1.74 -6.29
C GLY A 136 6.50 -1.75 -6.99
N ASN A 137 6.74 -0.88 -7.99
CA ASN A 137 5.75 0.03 -8.56
C ASN A 137 6.01 0.21 -10.08
N ILE A 138 6.10 -0.94 -10.77
CA ILE A 138 6.33 -0.95 -12.22
C ILE A 138 5.15 -0.26 -12.92
N ASP A 139 5.43 0.62 -13.88
CA ASP A 139 4.40 1.23 -14.73
C ASP A 139 3.72 0.15 -15.59
N PRO A 140 2.40 -0.05 -15.50
CA PRO A 140 1.71 -1.02 -16.35
C PRO A 140 1.86 -0.77 -17.84
N ALA A 141 2.03 0.48 -18.27
CA ALA A 141 2.24 0.82 -19.67
C ALA A 141 3.60 0.33 -20.20
N LEU A 142 4.59 0.17 -19.32
CA LEU A 142 5.90 -0.33 -19.69
C LEU A 142 5.85 -1.78 -20.23
N LEU A 143 4.83 -2.55 -19.83
CA LEU A 143 4.66 -3.93 -20.26
C LEU A 143 4.47 -4.07 -21.79
N PHE A 144 4.06 -2.98 -22.45
CA PHE A 144 3.94 -2.92 -23.92
C PHE A 144 5.26 -2.60 -24.63
N ALA A 145 6.31 -2.22 -23.89
CA ALA A 145 7.61 -1.87 -24.47
C ALA A 145 8.53 -3.09 -24.70
N GLY A 146 8.08 -4.29 -24.32
CA GLY A 146 8.82 -5.54 -24.50
C GLY A 146 9.78 -5.86 -23.35
N LYS A 147 10.30 -7.11 -23.36
CA LYS A 147 11.06 -7.70 -22.25
C LYS A 147 12.30 -6.89 -21.86
N GLU A 148 13.05 -6.39 -22.84
CA GLU A 148 14.28 -5.63 -22.56
C GLU A 148 14.03 -4.35 -21.75
N ALA A 149 12.95 -3.63 -22.05
CA ALA A 149 12.57 -2.43 -21.32
C ALA A 149 12.11 -2.77 -19.90
N VAL A 150 11.34 -3.85 -19.76
CA VAL A 150 10.87 -4.37 -18.47
C VAL A 150 12.05 -4.83 -17.62
N ASP A 151 13.01 -5.55 -18.17
CA ASP A 151 14.20 -6.01 -17.45
C ASP A 151 15.01 -4.85 -16.86
N LYS A 152 15.22 -3.81 -17.65
CA LYS A 152 15.94 -2.59 -17.19
C LYS A 152 15.22 -1.93 -16.02
N GLU A 153 13.90 -1.87 -16.06
CA GLU A 153 13.11 -1.28 -14.98
C GLU A 153 13.12 -2.16 -13.73
N ILE A 154 13.02 -3.48 -13.87
CA ILE A 154 13.14 -4.42 -12.75
C ILE A 154 14.51 -4.28 -12.07
N ASP A 155 15.59 -4.30 -12.86
CA ASP A 155 16.96 -4.17 -12.33
C ASP A 155 17.13 -2.83 -11.59
N ARG A 156 16.59 -1.73 -12.12
CA ARG A 156 16.58 -0.41 -11.45
C ARG A 156 15.79 -0.43 -10.15
N LEU A 157 14.58 -1.00 -10.19
CA LEU A 157 13.67 -1.07 -9.05
C LEU A 157 14.29 -1.89 -7.92
N LEU A 158 14.76 -3.10 -8.22
CA LEU A 158 15.36 -4.01 -7.23
C LEU A 158 16.65 -3.41 -6.64
N THR A 159 17.53 -2.84 -7.48
CA THR A 159 18.74 -2.14 -7.00
C THR A 159 18.38 -1.01 -6.02
N THR A 160 17.38 -0.20 -6.37
CA THR A 160 16.93 0.92 -5.52
C THR A 160 16.37 0.41 -4.19
N THR A 161 15.53 -0.61 -4.22
CA THR A 161 14.89 -1.13 -3.00
C THR A 161 15.86 -1.90 -2.12
N ASP A 162 16.81 -2.64 -2.68
CA ASP A 162 17.88 -3.30 -1.92
C ASP A 162 18.76 -2.27 -1.19
N GLN A 163 19.07 -1.15 -1.85
CA GLN A 163 19.77 -0.05 -1.18
C GLN A 163 18.93 0.53 -0.02
N LEU A 164 17.65 0.78 -0.24
CA LEU A 164 16.76 1.29 0.82
C LEU A 164 16.65 0.33 2.00
N ILE A 165 16.62 -0.99 1.75
CA ILE A 165 16.63 -2.03 2.78
C ILE A 165 17.97 -2.01 3.54
N SER A 166 19.10 -1.99 2.83
CA SER A 166 20.42 -1.98 3.44
C SER A 166 20.69 -0.73 4.29
N GLU A 167 20.08 0.40 3.93
CA GLU A 167 20.13 1.66 4.68
C GLU A 167 19.10 1.71 5.84
N GLY A 168 18.30 0.68 6.02
CA GLY A 168 17.24 0.63 7.04
C GLY A 168 16.10 1.62 6.80
N LYS A 169 15.90 2.06 5.57
CA LYS A 169 14.83 3.03 5.19
C LYS A 169 13.50 2.35 4.90
N ILE A 170 13.53 1.09 4.51
CA ILE A 170 12.36 0.21 4.38
C ILE A 170 12.69 -1.17 4.95
N SER A 171 11.70 -1.92 5.42
CA SER A 171 11.90 -3.26 5.99
C SER A 171 11.89 -4.37 4.95
N GLY A 172 11.41 -4.10 3.74
CA GLY A 172 11.32 -5.06 2.65
C GLY A 172 10.59 -4.50 1.44
N HIS A 173 10.59 -5.26 0.35
CA HIS A 173 9.92 -4.89 -0.90
C HIS A 173 9.11 -6.04 -1.47
N ILE A 174 7.91 -5.74 -1.94
CA ILE A 174 7.05 -6.64 -2.70
C ILE A 174 6.97 -6.08 -4.13
N VAL A 175 7.58 -6.76 -5.08
CA VAL A 175 7.49 -6.35 -6.50
C VAL A 175 6.06 -6.48 -6.98
N ASN A 176 5.54 -5.42 -7.53
CA ASN A 176 4.20 -5.36 -8.11
C ASN A 176 4.14 -4.27 -9.17
N LEU A 177 3.08 -4.27 -9.96
CA LEU A 177 2.74 -3.11 -10.79
C LEU A 177 2.25 -1.96 -9.90
N GLY A 178 2.47 -0.73 -10.33
CA GLY A 178 1.95 0.46 -9.66
C GLY A 178 0.47 0.73 -9.90
N HIS A 179 -0.22 -0.16 -10.62
CA HIS A 179 -1.67 -0.17 -10.88
C HIS A 179 -2.08 -1.55 -11.39
N GLY A 180 -3.39 -1.75 -11.61
CA GLY A 180 -3.89 -2.95 -12.29
C GLY A 180 -3.29 -3.10 -13.70
N VAL A 181 -3.13 -4.36 -14.12
CA VAL A 181 -2.69 -4.70 -15.48
C VAL A 181 -3.71 -4.20 -16.51
N LEU A 182 -3.22 -3.71 -17.65
CA LEU A 182 -4.10 -3.27 -18.73
C LEU A 182 -4.67 -4.47 -19.49
N ALA A 183 -5.89 -4.33 -20.01
CA ALA A 183 -6.64 -5.47 -20.60
C ALA A 183 -5.91 -6.17 -21.75
N ASP A 184 -5.15 -5.41 -22.55
CA ASP A 184 -4.42 -5.92 -23.72
C ASP A 184 -2.98 -6.34 -23.40
N THR A 185 -2.61 -6.44 -22.12
CA THR A 185 -1.28 -6.88 -21.71
C THR A 185 -1.09 -8.35 -22.05
N ASP A 186 0.03 -8.67 -22.70
CA ASP A 186 0.44 -10.04 -22.98
C ASP A 186 0.74 -10.79 -21.66
N PRO A 187 0.06 -11.90 -21.34
CA PRO A 187 0.33 -12.67 -20.14
C PRO A 187 1.80 -13.18 -20.04
N ASP A 188 2.48 -13.41 -21.16
CA ASP A 188 3.85 -13.88 -21.17
C ASP A 188 4.83 -12.85 -20.59
N ILE A 189 4.52 -11.54 -20.67
CA ILE A 189 5.35 -10.51 -20.05
C ILE A 189 5.24 -10.56 -18.53
N ILE A 190 4.08 -10.92 -17.99
CA ILE A 190 3.87 -11.09 -16.55
C ILE A 190 4.69 -12.30 -16.05
N SER A 191 4.62 -13.43 -16.77
CA SER A 191 5.42 -14.61 -16.45
C SER A 191 6.92 -14.28 -16.46
N HIS A 192 7.37 -13.53 -17.47
CA HIS A 192 8.75 -13.06 -17.57
C HIS A 192 9.18 -12.19 -16.37
N ILE A 193 8.33 -11.26 -15.92
CA ILE A 193 8.60 -10.44 -14.72
C ILE A 193 8.80 -11.33 -13.50
N VAL A 194 7.90 -12.30 -13.28
CA VAL A 194 7.99 -13.23 -12.15
C VAL A 194 9.30 -14.01 -12.18
N GLU A 195 9.66 -14.59 -13.34
CA GLU A 195 10.92 -15.33 -13.51
C GLU A 195 12.14 -14.44 -13.25
N LYS A 196 12.14 -13.23 -13.80
CA LYS A 196 13.25 -12.26 -13.61
C LYS A 196 13.42 -11.89 -12.15
N VAL A 197 12.33 -11.57 -11.44
CA VAL A 197 12.37 -11.20 -10.02
C VAL A 197 12.83 -12.37 -9.15
N HIS A 198 12.41 -13.60 -9.44
CA HIS A 198 12.82 -14.79 -8.68
C HIS A 198 14.26 -15.21 -8.96
N SER A 199 14.89 -14.72 -10.02
CA SER A 199 16.30 -14.96 -10.34
C SER A 199 17.26 -13.93 -9.75
N TRP A 200 16.74 -12.86 -9.13
CA TRP A 200 17.52 -11.81 -8.46
C TRP A 200 18.02 -12.30 -7.10
#